data_4ac452d8d006a24ffb87f4b0bd0e7943
#
_entry.id   4ac452d8d006a24ffb87f4b0bd0e7943
#
_cell.length_a   1.000
_cell.length_b   1.000
_cell.length_c   1.000
_cell.angle_alpha   90.00
_cell.angle_beta   90.00
_cell.angle_gamma   90.00
#
_symmetry.space_group_name_H-M   'P 1'
#
loop_
_entity.id
_entity.type
_entity.pdbx_description
1 polymer ?
#
loop_
_entity_poly.entity_id
_entity_poly.type
_entity_poly.pdbx_seq_one_letter_code
_entity_poly.pdbx_strand_id
1 'polypeptide(L)'
;MYLRAYAKLYKNKGAMTPGTTEETVDGMSQAKMAKILEAIRYERWRWTPVRRVALPKRNGKMRPLGMPTWSDKMVQEVIRSILEAYYEPQCSEHSHGFRPTRGCHTALTEIQNVW
;
A
#
# COMPACT_ATOMS: atom_id res chain seq x y z
N MET A 1 9.73 10.36 -6.71
CA MET A 1 8.85 9.21 -6.51
C MET A 1 8.75 8.82 -5.03
N TYR A 2 9.84 8.51 -4.35
CA TYR A 2 9.87 8.12 -2.93
C TYR A 2 9.31 9.17 -1.96
N LEU A 3 9.59 10.45 -2.16
CA LEU A 3 9.02 11.53 -1.35
C LEU A 3 7.49 11.62 -1.45
N ARG A 4 6.94 11.33 -2.63
CA ARG A 4 5.48 11.25 -2.83
C ARG A 4 4.89 10.05 -2.11
N ALA A 5 5.56 8.89 -2.18
CA ALA A 5 5.16 7.68 -1.46
C ALA A 5 5.18 7.92 0.06
N TYR A 6 6.23 8.55 0.57
CA TYR A 6 6.33 8.95 1.98
C TYR A 6 5.18 9.87 2.41
N ALA A 7 4.95 10.95 1.67
CA ALA A 7 3.88 11.91 1.98
C ALA A 7 2.48 11.27 1.97
N LYS A 8 2.24 10.30 1.07
CA LYS A 8 0.98 9.56 1.01
C LYS A 8 0.82 8.63 2.20
N LEU A 9 1.85 7.87 2.56
CA LEU A 9 1.82 6.96 3.69
C LEU A 9 1.73 7.68 5.03
N TYR A 10 2.34 8.87 5.15
CA TYR A 10 2.28 9.70 6.36
C TYR A 10 0.84 10.04 6.75
N LYS A 11 -0.03 10.29 5.77
CA LYS A 11 -1.43 10.65 5.99
C LYS A 11 -2.31 9.45 6.36
N ASN A 12 -1.82 8.22 6.22
CA ASN A 12 -2.61 7.03 6.51
C ASN A 12 -2.76 6.81 8.03
N LYS A 13 -3.95 6.37 8.46
CA LYS A 13 -4.23 6.03 9.87
C LYS A 13 -3.27 5.00 10.47
N GLY A 14 -2.68 4.13 9.64
CA GLY A 14 -1.69 3.13 10.04
C GLY A 14 -0.23 3.61 9.98
N ALA A 15 0.03 4.92 9.82
CA ALA A 15 1.39 5.45 9.68
C ALA A 15 2.29 5.12 10.88
N MET A 16 1.75 5.15 12.09
CA MET A 16 2.48 4.85 13.33
C MET A 16 2.44 3.36 13.74
N THR A 17 1.79 2.51 12.96
CA THR A 17 1.67 1.08 13.30
C THR A 17 2.92 0.33 12.87
N PRO A 18 3.74 -0.21 13.81
CA PRO A 18 4.96 -0.91 13.48
C PRO A 18 4.68 -2.32 12.93
N GLY A 19 5.60 -2.81 12.09
CA GLY A 19 5.65 -4.20 11.64
C GLY A 19 6.40 -5.09 12.64
N THR A 20 7.27 -5.97 12.13
CA THR A 20 8.20 -6.79 12.95
C THR A 20 9.35 -5.96 13.52
N THR A 21 9.68 -4.84 12.92
CA THR A 21 10.63 -3.85 13.45
C THR A 21 9.88 -2.67 14.05
N GLU A 22 10.52 -1.95 14.96
CA GLU A 22 9.93 -0.75 15.61
C GLU A 22 9.99 0.51 14.72
N GLU A 23 10.21 0.33 13.43
CA GLU A 23 10.20 1.44 12.48
C GLU A 23 8.84 2.10 12.41
N THR A 24 8.82 3.42 12.54
CA THR A 24 7.64 4.28 12.35
C THR A 24 7.92 5.36 11.30
N VAL A 25 6.87 6.10 10.94
CA VAL A 25 7.00 7.20 9.99
C VAL A 25 8.01 8.25 10.47
N ASP A 26 8.06 8.53 11.76
CA ASP A 26 8.97 9.54 12.34
C ASP A 26 10.44 9.09 12.34
N GLY A 27 10.71 7.79 12.28
CA GLY A 27 12.04 7.22 12.14
C GLY A 27 12.63 7.28 10.72
N MET A 28 11.88 7.79 9.75
CA MET A 28 12.33 7.88 8.36
C MET A 28 13.17 9.15 8.15
N SER A 29 14.41 8.97 7.71
CA SER A 29 15.33 10.06 7.37
C SER A 29 15.75 9.99 5.90
N GLN A 30 16.30 11.09 5.37
CA GLN A 30 16.84 11.09 4.00
C GLN A 30 17.95 10.07 3.82
N ALA A 31 18.80 9.86 4.85
CA ALA A 31 19.84 8.85 4.82
C ALA A 31 19.26 7.42 4.72
N LYS A 32 18.16 7.15 5.42
CA LYS A 32 17.46 5.87 5.35
C LYS A 32 16.81 5.64 3.99
N MET A 33 16.21 6.69 3.41
CA MET A 33 15.69 6.64 2.04
C MET A 33 16.79 6.36 1.02
N ALA A 34 17.96 7.00 1.17
CA ALA A 34 19.10 6.77 0.29
C ALA A 34 19.59 5.32 0.36
N LYS A 35 19.65 4.72 1.55
CA LYS A 35 19.99 3.29 1.72
C LYS A 35 18.98 2.36 1.06
N ILE A 36 17.69 2.66 1.16
CA ILE A 36 16.63 1.89 0.50
C ILE A 36 16.79 1.97 -1.03
N LEU A 37 17.00 3.17 -1.56
CA LEU A 37 17.24 3.41 -2.99
C LEU A 37 18.45 2.65 -3.50
N GLU A 38 19.55 2.70 -2.77
CA GLU A 38 20.79 1.99 -3.11
C GLU A 38 20.56 0.46 -3.10
N ALA A 39 19.88 -0.06 -2.08
CA ALA A 39 19.58 -1.48 -2.00
C ALA A 39 18.71 -1.96 -3.17
N ILE A 40 17.74 -1.16 -3.61
CA ILE A 40 16.90 -1.49 -4.77
C ILE A 40 17.71 -1.39 -6.08
N ARG A 41 18.51 -0.34 -6.24
CA ARG A 41 19.32 -0.11 -7.44
C ARG A 41 20.29 -1.26 -7.74
N TYR A 42 20.83 -1.88 -6.70
CA TYR A 42 21.79 -2.99 -6.81
C TYR A 42 21.16 -4.35 -6.53
N GLU A 43 19.81 -4.46 -6.60
CA GLU A 43 19.07 -5.72 -6.41
C GLU A 43 19.34 -6.41 -5.06
N ARG A 44 19.72 -5.65 -4.05
CA ARG A 44 20.01 -6.14 -2.69
C ARG A 44 18.83 -6.04 -1.74
N TRP A 45 17.69 -5.51 -2.20
CA TRP A 45 16.51 -5.39 -1.37
C TRP A 45 16.00 -6.75 -0.93
N ARG A 46 15.76 -6.89 0.38
CA ARG A 46 15.17 -8.08 0.97
C ARG A 46 13.92 -7.68 1.75
N TRP A 47 12.82 -8.36 1.47
CA TRP A 47 11.57 -8.17 2.18
C TRP A 47 11.67 -8.70 3.60
N THR A 48 11.14 -7.95 4.55
CA THR A 48 11.08 -8.37 5.95
C THR A 48 9.78 -9.16 6.20
N PRO A 49 9.80 -10.25 6.98
CA PRO A 49 8.58 -10.96 7.34
C PRO A 49 7.55 -10.03 7.98
N VAL A 50 6.29 -10.17 7.60
CA VAL A 50 5.20 -9.35 8.13
C VAL A 50 4.79 -9.80 9.54
N ARG A 51 4.44 -8.86 10.40
CA ARG A 51 3.84 -9.14 11.72
C ARG A 51 2.39 -9.53 11.50
N ARG A 52 2.01 -10.72 11.95
CA ARG A 52 0.62 -11.19 11.86
C ARG A 52 -0.22 -10.63 13.00
N VAL A 53 -1.35 -10.03 12.67
CA VAL A 53 -2.34 -9.53 13.61
C VAL A 53 -3.70 -10.16 13.27
N ALA A 54 -4.44 -10.60 14.26
CA ALA A 54 -5.78 -11.15 14.08
C ALA A 54 -6.83 -10.07 14.34
N LEU A 55 -7.70 -9.83 13.37
CA LEU A 55 -8.81 -8.87 13.47
C LEU A 55 -10.14 -9.62 13.61
N PRO A 56 -11.01 -9.24 14.56
CA PRO A 56 -12.32 -9.85 14.71
C PRO A 56 -13.24 -9.48 13.53
N LYS A 57 -13.98 -10.47 13.02
CA LYS A 57 -15.07 -10.28 12.06
C LYS A 57 -16.40 -10.18 12.81
N ARG A 58 -17.43 -9.63 12.17
CA ARG A 58 -18.80 -9.54 12.73
C ARG A 58 -19.40 -10.91 13.13
N ASN A 59 -18.97 -11.99 12.47
CA ASN A 59 -19.43 -13.36 12.74
C ASN A 59 -18.61 -14.11 13.81
N GLY A 60 -17.82 -13.39 14.63
CA GLY A 60 -16.99 -13.97 15.68
C GLY A 60 -15.70 -14.66 15.21
N LYS A 61 -15.51 -14.83 13.91
CA LYS A 61 -14.26 -15.42 13.35
C LYS A 61 -13.15 -14.37 13.31
N MET A 62 -11.90 -14.82 13.38
CA MET A 62 -10.73 -13.96 13.26
C MET A 62 -10.23 -13.91 11.81
N ARG A 63 -9.79 -12.73 11.36
CA ARG A 63 -9.14 -12.53 10.07
C ARG A 63 -7.67 -12.22 10.30
N PRO A 64 -6.73 -13.02 9.80
CA PRO A 64 -5.32 -12.68 9.86
C PRO A 64 -5.01 -11.49 8.95
N LEU A 65 -4.22 -10.54 9.44
CA LEU A 65 -3.71 -9.40 8.71
C LEU A 65 -2.20 -9.37 8.84
N GLY A 66 -1.49 -9.22 7.72
CA GLY A 66 -0.04 -9.03 7.71
C GLY A 66 0.31 -7.54 7.79
N MET A 67 1.12 -7.18 8.77
CA MET A 67 1.62 -5.80 8.96
C MET A 67 3.07 -5.72 8.51
N PRO A 68 3.39 -5.17 7.33
CA PRO A 68 4.76 -5.02 6.85
C PRO A 68 5.49 -3.93 7.65
N THR A 69 6.82 -3.96 7.59
CA THR A 69 7.66 -2.89 8.13
C THR A 69 7.44 -1.58 7.39
N TRP A 70 7.80 -0.46 8.01
CA TRP A 70 7.64 0.85 7.39
C TRP A 70 8.46 0.99 6.09
N SER A 71 9.70 0.49 6.08
CA SER A 71 10.55 0.48 4.89
C SER A 71 9.92 -0.32 3.75
N ASP A 72 9.36 -1.49 4.05
CA ASP A 72 8.66 -2.31 3.06
C ASP A 72 7.37 -1.64 2.55
N LYS A 73 6.59 -0.98 3.43
CA LYS A 73 5.41 -0.19 3.03
C LYS A 73 5.78 0.88 2.01
N MET A 74 6.92 1.56 2.21
CA MET A 74 7.36 2.62 1.32
C MET A 74 7.76 2.07 -0.07
N VAL A 75 8.48 0.97 -0.11
CA VAL A 75 8.84 0.30 -1.37
C VAL A 75 7.59 -0.20 -2.09
N GLN A 76 6.67 -0.83 -1.37
CA GLN A 76 5.39 -1.29 -1.91
C GLN A 76 4.58 -0.14 -2.52
N GLU A 77 4.52 1.03 -1.86
CA GLU A 77 3.79 2.19 -2.39
C GLU A 77 4.42 2.76 -3.66
N VAL A 78 5.76 2.72 -3.77
CA VAL A 78 6.45 3.10 -5.01
C VAL A 78 6.11 2.14 -6.14
N ILE A 79 6.20 0.82 -5.89
CA ILE A 79 5.85 -0.22 -6.87
C ILE A 79 4.38 -0.08 -7.29
N ARG A 80 3.46 0.10 -6.32
CA ARG A 80 2.04 0.33 -6.59
C ARG A 80 1.83 1.52 -7.52
N SER A 81 2.53 2.62 -7.30
CA SER A 81 2.41 3.83 -8.12
C SER A 81 2.86 3.61 -9.56
N ILE A 82 3.89 2.80 -9.77
CA ILE A 82 4.38 2.45 -11.11
C ILE A 82 3.37 1.54 -11.83
N LEU A 83 2.90 0.50 -11.14
CA LEU A 83 1.95 -0.45 -11.69
C LEU A 83 0.61 0.23 -12.00
N GLU A 84 0.15 1.13 -11.12
CA GLU A 84 -1.07 1.92 -11.34
C GLU A 84 -0.96 2.78 -12.60
N ALA A 85 0.16 3.47 -12.79
CA ALA A 85 0.39 4.29 -13.98
C ALA A 85 0.41 3.47 -15.28
N TYR A 86 0.90 2.23 -15.22
CA TYR A 86 0.97 1.33 -16.37
C TYR A 86 -0.37 0.66 -16.67
N TYR A 87 -1.05 0.13 -15.67
CA TYR A 87 -2.25 -0.68 -15.86
C TYR A 87 -3.56 0.13 -15.90
N GLU A 88 -3.63 1.29 -15.24
CA GLU A 88 -4.86 2.09 -15.19
C GLU A 88 -5.44 2.41 -16.58
N PRO A 89 -4.63 2.82 -17.59
CA PRO A 89 -5.14 3.06 -18.93
C PRO A 89 -5.62 1.81 -19.68
N GLN A 90 -5.17 0.62 -19.23
CA GLN A 90 -5.51 -0.67 -19.87
C GLN A 90 -6.73 -1.34 -19.22
N CYS A 91 -7.21 -0.81 -18.10
CA CYS A 91 -8.36 -1.35 -17.40
C CYS A 91 -9.66 -1.08 -18.20
N SER A 92 -10.52 -2.08 -18.28
CA SER A 92 -11.87 -1.92 -18.83
C SER A 92 -12.65 -0.82 -18.08
N GLU A 93 -13.53 -0.12 -18.77
CA GLU A 93 -14.43 0.87 -18.18
C GLU A 93 -15.35 0.26 -17.11
N HIS A 94 -15.69 -1.02 -17.22
CA HIS A 94 -16.50 -1.77 -16.26
C HIS A 94 -15.72 -2.29 -15.06
N SER A 95 -14.41 -2.05 -14.97
CA SER A 95 -13.59 -2.42 -13.82
C SER A 95 -13.60 -1.33 -12.78
N HIS A 96 -14.12 -1.62 -11.58
CA HIS A 96 -14.28 -0.63 -10.50
C HIS A 96 -13.40 -0.91 -9.27
N GLY A 97 -13.00 -2.17 -9.05
CA GLY A 97 -12.27 -2.57 -7.85
C GLY A 97 -10.84 -2.04 -7.82
N PHE A 98 -10.44 -1.47 -6.69
CA PHE A 98 -9.07 -1.01 -6.41
C PHE A 98 -8.52 0.04 -7.37
N ARG A 99 -9.36 0.72 -8.11
CA ARG A 99 -8.98 1.80 -9.04
C ARG A 99 -9.18 3.18 -8.40
N PRO A 100 -8.35 4.19 -8.78
CA PRO A 100 -8.56 5.57 -8.36
C PRO A 100 -9.95 6.07 -8.76
N THR A 101 -10.62 6.81 -7.88
CA THR A 101 -11.96 7.41 -8.10
C THR A 101 -13.09 6.43 -8.40
N ARG A 102 -12.84 5.12 -8.39
CA ARG A 102 -13.83 4.06 -8.63
C ARG A 102 -14.02 3.19 -7.38
N GLY A 103 -15.19 2.59 -7.24
CA GLY A 103 -15.53 1.74 -6.10
C GLY A 103 -16.92 1.12 -6.24
N CYS A 104 -17.44 0.55 -5.16
CA CYS A 104 -18.75 -0.12 -5.17
C CYS A 104 -19.88 0.81 -5.63
N HIS A 105 -19.88 2.08 -5.22
CA HIS A 105 -20.91 3.04 -5.61
C HIS A 105 -20.88 3.35 -7.09
N THR A 106 -19.70 3.50 -7.69
CA THR A 106 -19.59 3.73 -9.15
C THR A 106 -20.05 2.53 -9.95
N ALA A 107 -19.77 1.31 -9.48
CA ALA A 107 -20.26 0.08 -10.09
C ALA A 107 -21.79 -0.02 -10.03
N LEU A 108 -22.39 0.26 -8.86
CA LEU A 108 -23.83 0.26 -8.71
C LEU A 108 -24.52 1.32 -9.59
N THR A 109 -23.95 2.52 -9.68
CA THR A 109 -24.45 3.58 -10.55
C THR A 109 -24.40 3.16 -12.01
N GLU A 110 -23.34 2.52 -12.45
CA GLU A 110 -23.23 2.01 -13.81
C GLU A 110 -24.30 0.96 -14.11
N ILE A 111 -24.51 0.00 -13.22
CA ILE A 111 -25.58 -1.00 -13.36
C ILE A 111 -26.94 -0.31 -13.45
N GLN A 112 -27.23 0.66 -12.60
CA GLN A 112 -28.50 1.40 -12.61
C GLN A 112 -28.73 2.17 -13.92
N ASN A 113 -27.67 2.68 -14.54
CA ASN A 113 -27.77 3.47 -15.77
C ASN A 113 -27.85 2.60 -17.03
N VAL A 114 -27.37 1.37 -16.99
CA VAL A 114 -27.31 0.46 -18.14
C VAL A 114 -28.47 -0.54 -18.15
N TRP A 115 -28.98 -0.89 -16.98
CA TRP A 115 -30.07 -1.86 -16.74
C TRP A 115 -31.32 -1.21 -16.17
#